data_0180706aa27e9cc4d72700c300653996
#
_entry.id   0180706aa27e9cc4d72700c300653996
#
_cell.length_a   1.000
_cell.length_b   1.000
_cell.length_c   1.000
_cell.angle_alpha   90.00
_cell.angle_beta   90.00
_cell.angle_gamma   90.00
#
_symmetry.space_group_name_H-M   'P 1'
#
loop_
_entity.id
_entity.type
_entity.pdbx_description
1 polymer ?
#
loop_
_entity_poly.entity_id
_entity_poly.type
_entity_poly.pdbx_seq_one_letter_code
_entity_poly.pdbx_strand_id
1 'polypeptide(L)'
;MGVHREHSLSRLSPFEAEIRRRLWWQIVILDSRSAQISGATGDGAFNEWGDTRRPLNVNDSDLSPFMRNLPFEHEGPTEMLFCTVRFEVGECMRQLRNVTSKPNNPGGGAAVAQKEQLIEAFEAKLEKMLRRCDDSIPLHLMSMFLGRSAVCQMRLSVLQAKQGGRHFCDMSPEDGSALFDLALQILEYDRRTYFTPCLRQYLWHVGNTFPFPALIHVLNCLLYRTAGEREGQAWTVVDQAYGTHPELINDADKSPLCSALGNLTLKAWEQREPGVAMIPAVATLQENRLRRTQQVVADSTGELDGMAALQLSGGMTGLVDGANTAEIGDLSALPIWMQANIDWGSLPGLEM
;
A
#
# COMPACT_ATOMS: atom_id res chain seq x y z
N MET A 1 22.31 -18.67 -15.60
CA MET A 1 23.08 -18.57 -14.35
C MET A 1 22.62 -19.56 -13.27
N GLY A 2 21.38 -20.04 -13.27
CA GLY A 2 20.87 -21.05 -12.33
C GLY A 2 20.80 -20.60 -10.87
N VAL A 3 20.78 -19.30 -10.59
CA VAL A 3 20.85 -18.73 -9.22
C VAL A 3 19.65 -19.12 -8.34
N HIS A 4 18.55 -19.57 -8.93
CA HIS A 4 17.35 -20.06 -8.25
C HIS A 4 17.48 -21.50 -7.71
N ARG A 5 18.60 -22.18 -8.01
CA ARG A 5 18.83 -23.59 -7.62
C ARG A 5 20.08 -23.72 -6.76
N GLU A 6 19.92 -24.16 -5.51
CA GLU A 6 21.04 -24.33 -4.57
C GLU A 6 22.12 -25.29 -5.11
N HIS A 7 21.70 -26.36 -5.78
CA HIS A 7 22.62 -27.29 -6.43
C HIS A 7 23.58 -26.61 -7.41
N SER A 8 23.12 -25.58 -8.13
CA SER A 8 23.98 -24.83 -9.08
C SER A 8 25.07 -24.03 -8.38
N LEU A 9 24.91 -23.75 -7.10
CA LEU A 9 25.85 -22.99 -6.27
C LEU A 9 26.92 -23.89 -5.61
N SER A 10 26.69 -25.20 -5.55
CA SER A 10 27.58 -26.17 -4.86
C SER A 10 29.00 -26.28 -5.47
N ARG A 11 29.18 -25.83 -6.71
CA ARG A 11 30.46 -25.85 -7.44
C ARG A 11 31.24 -24.54 -7.34
N LEU A 12 30.68 -23.55 -6.66
CA LEU A 12 31.25 -22.22 -6.51
C LEU A 12 32.07 -22.12 -5.21
N SER A 13 32.93 -21.11 -5.13
CA SER A 13 33.55 -20.77 -3.86
C SER A 13 32.46 -20.36 -2.83
N PRO A 14 32.70 -20.52 -1.53
CA PRO A 14 31.73 -20.10 -0.51
C PRO A 14 31.31 -18.63 -0.65
N PHE A 15 32.25 -17.75 -1.01
CA PHE A 15 31.97 -16.33 -1.28
C PHE A 15 31.01 -16.14 -2.45
N GLU A 16 31.32 -16.74 -3.60
CA GLU A 16 30.49 -16.61 -4.81
C GLU A 16 29.09 -17.20 -4.59
N ALA A 17 29.00 -18.33 -3.88
CA ALA A 17 27.71 -18.94 -3.55
C ALA A 17 26.85 -17.98 -2.69
N GLU A 18 27.46 -17.35 -1.69
CA GLU A 18 26.75 -16.40 -0.81
C GLU A 18 26.31 -15.14 -1.58
N ILE A 19 27.17 -14.56 -2.42
CA ILE A 19 26.80 -13.41 -3.25
C ILE A 19 25.65 -13.75 -4.20
N ARG A 20 25.63 -14.96 -4.77
CA ARG A 20 24.53 -15.39 -5.66
C ARG A 20 23.24 -15.66 -4.89
N ARG A 21 23.29 -16.15 -3.64
CA ARG A 21 22.11 -16.23 -2.76
C ARG A 21 21.53 -14.84 -2.51
N ARG A 22 22.37 -13.87 -2.13
CA ARG A 22 21.97 -12.48 -1.94
C ARG A 22 21.32 -11.90 -3.21
N LEU A 23 21.92 -12.12 -4.37
CA LEU A 23 21.37 -11.69 -5.66
C LEU A 23 20.01 -12.33 -5.94
N TRP A 24 19.89 -13.64 -5.77
CA TRP A 24 18.64 -14.35 -6.01
C TRP A 24 17.49 -13.82 -5.14
N TRP A 25 17.74 -13.65 -3.86
CA TRP A 25 16.72 -13.14 -2.95
C TRP A 25 16.33 -11.68 -3.21
N GLN A 26 17.22 -10.85 -3.73
CA GLN A 26 16.86 -9.52 -4.22
C GLN A 26 15.98 -9.59 -5.47
N ILE A 27 16.25 -10.51 -6.40
CA ILE A 27 15.41 -10.75 -7.58
C ILE A 27 14.00 -11.17 -7.13
N VAL A 28 13.87 -12.11 -6.20
CA VAL A 28 12.58 -12.56 -5.65
C VAL A 28 11.78 -11.40 -5.06
N ILE A 29 12.44 -10.53 -4.28
CA ILE A 29 11.76 -9.37 -3.68
C ILE A 29 11.31 -8.37 -4.75
N LEU A 30 12.18 -8.08 -5.74
CA LEU A 30 11.84 -7.14 -6.82
C LEU A 30 10.71 -7.68 -7.69
N ASP A 31 10.73 -8.97 -8.03
CA ASP A 31 9.69 -9.64 -8.79
C ASP A 31 8.35 -9.59 -8.04
N SER A 32 8.35 -9.98 -6.76
CA SER A 32 7.18 -9.88 -5.89
C SER A 32 6.62 -8.47 -5.80
N ARG A 33 7.50 -7.48 -5.77
CA ARG A 33 7.13 -6.07 -5.72
C ARG A 33 6.52 -5.60 -7.04
N SER A 34 7.15 -5.95 -8.16
CA SER A 34 6.67 -5.61 -9.50
C SER A 34 5.29 -6.22 -9.74
N ALA A 35 5.09 -7.48 -9.36
CA ALA A 35 3.81 -8.15 -9.44
C ALA A 35 2.73 -7.46 -8.58
N GLN A 36 3.09 -7.01 -7.39
CA GLN A 36 2.19 -6.26 -6.51
C GLN A 36 1.77 -4.91 -7.12
N ILE A 37 2.72 -4.16 -7.69
CA ILE A 37 2.45 -2.84 -8.30
C ILE A 37 1.63 -3.00 -9.59
N SER A 38 1.92 -4.02 -10.42
CA SER A 38 1.22 -4.25 -11.69
C SER A 38 -0.13 -4.93 -11.53
N GLY A 39 -0.52 -5.32 -10.30
CA GLY A 39 -1.74 -6.11 -10.08
C GLY A 39 -1.66 -7.54 -10.62
N ALA A 40 -0.51 -7.98 -11.12
CA ALA A 40 -0.27 -9.32 -11.66
C ALA A 40 -0.17 -10.37 -10.53
N THR A 41 -1.21 -10.48 -9.72
CA THR A 41 -1.27 -11.43 -8.58
C THR A 41 -1.70 -12.84 -8.99
N GLY A 42 -1.54 -13.19 -10.28
CA GLY A 42 -1.83 -14.54 -10.78
C GLY A 42 -1.02 -15.62 -10.06
N ASP A 43 -1.61 -16.79 -9.91
CA ASP A 43 -1.10 -17.94 -9.14
C ASP A 43 0.31 -18.45 -9.53
N GLY A 44 0.91 -17.94 -10.61
CA GLY A 44 2.18 -18.44 -11.14
C GLY A 44 3.43 -17.71 -10.65
N ALA A 45 3.35 -16.42 -10.35
CA ALA A 45 4.55 -15.59 -10.12
C ALA A 45 5.25 -15.84 -8.77
N PHE A 46 4.53 -16.38 -7.78
CA PHE A 46 5.02 -16.53 -6.40
C PHE A 46 5.27 -17.99 -5.96
N ASN A 47 4.92 -18.97 -6.78
CA ASN A 47 5.01 -20.38 -6.38
C ASN A 47 6.38 -21.02 -6.61
N GLU A 48 7.23 -20.43 -7.43
CA GLU A 48 8.54 -21.00 -7.80
C GLU A 48 9.73 -20.13 -7.38
N TRP A 49 9.89 -19.92 -6.07
CA TRP A 49 11.09 -19.22 -5.55
C TRP A 49 12.38 -20.08 -5.65
N GLY A 50 12.31 -21.22 -6.31
CA GLY A 50 13.44 -22.14 -6.36
C GLY A 50 13.77 -22.77 -4.98
N ASP A 51 14.92 -23.41 -4.89
CA ASP A 51 15.40 -24.07 -3.67
C ASP A 51 16.65 -23.41 -3.07
N THR A 52 17.01 -22.21 -3.56
CA THR A 52 18.17 -21.47 -3.07
C THR A 52 17.98 -21.05 -1.62
N ARG A 53 18.94 -21.43 -0.76
CA ARG A 53 18.95 -21.08 0.67
C ARG A 53 18.93 -19.57 0.85
N ARG A 54 18.46 -19.15 2.02
CA ARG A 54 18.55 -17.74 2.41
C ARG A 54 20.00 -17.31 2.57
N PRO A 55 20.32 -16.03 2.28
CA PRO A 55 21.60 -15.45 2.62
C PRO A 55 21.87 -15.55 4.13
N LEU A 56 23.12 -15.64 4.48
CA LEU A 56 23.56 -15.69 5.87
C LEU A 56 23.37 -14.34 6.57
N ASN A 57 23.08 -14.38 7.86
CA ASN A 57 23.04 -13.19 8.72
C ASN A 57 24.48 -12.82 9.16
N VAL A 58 25.23 -12.22 8.25
CA VAL A 58 26.63 -11.82 8.44
C VAL A 58 26.87 -10.42 7.90
N ASN A 59 27.90 -9.73 8.43
CA ASN A 59 28.34 -8.45 7.89
C ASN A 59 29.17 -8.65 6.62
N ASP A 60 29.30 -7.62 5.81
CA ASP A 60 30.14 -7.69 4.61
C ASP A 60 31.62 -7.91 4.95
N SER A 61 32.07 -7.43 6.10
CA SER A 61 33.42 -7.66 6.62
C SER A 61 33.72 -9.13 6.94
N ASP A 62 32.70 -9.97 7.17
CA ASP A 62 32.86 -11.41 7.42
C ASP A 62 33.07 -12.22 6.13
N LEU A 63 32.88 -11.58 4.99
CA LEU A 63 33.00 -12.19 3.67
C LEU A 63 34.33 -11.83 2.99
N SER A 64 35.00 -12.83 2.44
CA SER A 64 36.22 -12.63 1.68
C SER A 64 36.22 -13.51 0.43
N PRO A 65 36.64 -12.99 -0.73
CA PRO A 65 36.78 -13.78 -1.95
C PRO A 65 37.69 -15.02 -1.79
N PHE A 66 38.60 -14.99 -0.80
CA PHE A 66 39.56 -16.06 -0.52
C PHE A 66 39.12 -17.04 0.56
N MET A 67 37.90 -16.85 1.14
CA MET A 67 37.42 -17.74 2.19
C MET A 67 37.21 -19.17 1.70
N ARG A 68 37.58 -20.13 2.53
CA ARG A 68 37.41 -21.57 2.23
C ARG A 68 36.12 -22.15 2.81
N ASN A 69 35.61 -21.53 3.88
CA ASN A 69 34.38 -21.94 4.57
C ASN A 69 33.49 -20.73 4.74
N LEU A 70 32.18 -20.96 4.84
CA LEU A 70 31.22 -19.93 5.20
C LEU A 70 31.46 -19.47 6.65
N PRO A 71 31.29 -18.16 6.94
CA PRO A 71 31.34 -17.65 8.32
C PRO A 71 30.15 -18.17 9.14
N PHE A 72 30.29 -18.13 10.46
CA PHE A 72 29.15 -18.36 11.36
C PHE A 72 28.21 -17.16 11.35
N GLU A 73 26.92 -17.44 11.37
CA GLU A 73 25.90 -16.39 11.46
C GLU A 73 25.92 -15.70 12.82
N HIS A 74 25.70 -14.40 12.82
CA HIS A 74 25.53 -13.63 14.04
C HIS A 74 24.14 -13.85 14.65
N GLU A 75 24.07 -13.88 15.98
CA GLU A 75 22.78 -13.94 16.69
C GLU A 75 22.04 -12.58 16.75
N GLY A 76 22.75 -11.50 16.49
CA GLY A 76 22.23 -10.12 16.52
C GLY A 76 21.99 -9.54 15.14
N PRO A 77 21.58 -8.28 15.07
CA PRO A 77 21.43 -7.57 13.82
C PRO A 77 22.80 -7.37 13.13
N THR A 78 22.80 -7.55 11.81
CA THR A 78 23.94 -7.31 10.92
C THR A 78 23.52 -6.36 9.79
N GLU A 79 24.42 -6.05 8.88
CA GLU A 79 24.10 -5.30 7.65
C GLU A 79 23.03 -6.00 6.79
N MET A 80 22.80 -7.31 7.01
CA MET A 80 21.73 -8.08 6.37
C MET A 80 20.35 -7.91 7.02
N LEU A 81 20.24 -7.22 8.17
CA LEU A 81 18.97 -7.10 8.92
C LEU A 81 17.81 -6.66 8.05
N PHE A 82 17.99 -5.57 7.29
CA PHE A 82 16.93 -5.03 6.44
C PHE A 82 16.48 -6.02 5.36
N CYS A 83 17.44 -6.69 4.72
CA CYS A 83 17.13 -7.72 3.74
C CYS A 83 16.42 -8.92 4.38
N THR A 84 16.91 -9.37 5.54
CA THR A 84 16.33 -10.51 6.27
C THR A 84 14.88 -10.23 6.69
N VAL A 85 14.59 -9.03 7.22
CA VAL A 85 13.21 -8.64 7.55
C VAL A 85 12.32 -8.69 6.30
N ARG A 86 12.78 -8.20 5.16
CA ARG A 86 12.01 -8.26 3.89
C ARG A 86 11.78 -9.69 3.41
N PHE A 87 12.76 -10.57 3.56
CA PHE A 87 12.60 -12.00 3.22
C PHE A 87 11.54 -12.66 4.09
N GLU A 88 11.54 -12.37 5.39
CA GLU A 88 10.55 -12.90 6.32
C GLU A 88 9.14 -12.36 6.05
N VAL A 89 9.02 -11.06 5.76
CA VAL A 89 7.75 -10.45 5.34
C VAL A 89 7.23 -11.15 4.07
N GLY A 90 8.08 -11.29 3.05
CA GLY A 90 7.71 -11.95 1.79
C GLY A 90 7.25 -13.40 2.00
N GLU A 91 7.95 -14.15 2.83
CA GLU A 91 7.59 -15.54 3.15
C GLU A 91 6.26 -15.64 3.89
N CYS A 92 6.03 -14.79 4.88
CA CYS A 92 4.75 -14.74 5.59
C CYS A 92 3.60 -14.39 4.63
N MET A 93 3.78 -13.39 3.76
CA MET A 93 2.77 -13.02 2.76
C MET A 93 2.48 -14.16 1.77
N ARG A 94 3.50 -14.92 1.37
CA ARG A 94 3.34 -16.12 0.54
C ARG A 94 2.52 -17.19 1.27
N GLN A 95 2.82 -17.46 2.54
CA GLN A 95 2.07 -18.42 3.35
C GLN A 95 0.61 -18.00 3.53
N LEU A 96 0.34 -16.71 3.78
CA LEU A 96 -1.01 -16.16 3.91
C LEU A 96 -1.85 -16.34 2.63
N ARG A 97 -1.23 -16.20 1.44
CA ARG A 97 -1.90 -16.44 0.16
C ARG A 97 -2.23 -17.92 -0.05
N ASN A 98 -1.35 -18.81 0.38
CA ASN A 98 -1.55 -20.26 0.25
C ASN A 98 -2.66 -20.79 1.17
N VAL A 99 -3.07 -20.03 2.18
CA VAL A 99 -4.25 -20.35 2.99
C VAL A 99 -5.50 -20.01 2.19
N THR A 100 -5.93 -20.94 1.34
CA THR A 100 -7.14 -20.79 0.55
C THR A 100 -8.37 -21.20 1.35
N SER A 101 -9.43 -20.38 1.28
CA SER A 101 -10.75 -20.82 1.70
C SER A 101 -11.20 -21.91 0.71
N LYS A 102 -11.28 -23.18 1.14
CA LYS A 102 -11.85 -24.23 0.30
C LYS A 102 -13.27 -23.84 -0.06
N PRO A 103 -13.69 -23.86 -1.33
CA PRO A 103 -15.02 -23.40 -1.77
C PRO A 103 -16.18 -24.17 -1.12
N ASN A 104 -15.92 -25.32 -0.50
CA ASN A 104 -16.92 -26.17 0.15
C ASN A 104 -16.91 -26.10 1.68
N ASN A 105 -16.19 -25.15 2.31
CA ASN A 105 -16.20 -25.01 3.76
C ASN A 105 -17.05 -23.78 4.14
N PRO A 106 -18.31 -23.95 4.62
CA PRO A 106 -19.21 -22.86 4.98
C PRO A 106 -18.73 -22.05 6.20
N GLY A 107 -17.57 -22.42 6.79
CA GLY A 107 -16.94 -21.72 7.90
C GLY A 107 -15.62 -21.06 7.46
N GLY A 108 -15.68 -19.93 6.78
CA GLY A 108 -14.48 -19.12 6.49
C GLY A 108 -13.62 -18.77 7.74
N GLY A 109 -14.14 -19.03 8.94
CA GLY A 109 -13.47 -18.82 10.22
C GLY A 109 -12.18 -19.64 10.41
N ALA A 110 -12.10 -20.86 9.91
CA ALA A 110 -10.89 -21.69 10.05
C ALA A 110 -9.70 -21.13 9.24
N ALA A 111 -9.96 -20.63 8.02
CA ALA A 111 -8.93 -19.99 7.22
C ALA A 111 -8.48 -18.65 7.82
N VAL A 112 -9.39 -17.88 8.38
CA VAL A 112 -9.08 -16.63 9.10
C VAL A 112 -8.22 -16.94 10.32
N ALA A 113 -8.62 -17.88 11.18
CA ALA A 113 -7.85 -18.28 12.36
C ALA A 113 -6.44 -18.79 11.99
N GLN A 114 -6.31 -19.55 10.89
CA GLN A 114 -5.00 -20.00 10.40
C GLN A 114 -4.14 -18.81 9.94
N LYS A 115 -4.72 -17.83 9.27
CA LYS A 115 -3.98 -16.61 8.87
C LYS A 115 -3.55 -15.80 10.08
N GLU A 116 -4.41 -15.65 11.08
CA GLU A 116 -4.07 -14.95 12.34
C GLU A 116 -2.90 -15.64 13.04
N GLN A 117 -2.91 -16.97 13.17
CA GLN A 117 -1.80 -17.74 13.75
C GLN A 117 -0.49 -17.55 12.99
N LEU A 118 -0.53 -17.50 11.66
CA LEU A 118 0.66 -17.24 10.84
C LEU A 118 1.22 -15.83 11.10
N ILE A 119 0.36 -14.82 11.22
CA ILE A 119 0.77 -13.46 11.53
C ILE A 119 1.36 -13.35 12.93
N GLU A 120 0.74 -13.99 13.93
CA GLU A 120 1.25 -14.01 15.31
C GLU A 120 2.63 -14.67 15.39
N ALA A 121 2.81 -15.83 14.73
CA ALA A 121 4.10 -16.52 14.66
C ALA A 121 5.17 -15.65 13.97
N PHE A 122 4.79 -14.96 12.88
CA PHE A 122 5.68 -14.05 12.19
C PHE A 122 6.05 -12.84 13.07
N GLU A 123 5.08 -12.21 13.74
CA GLU A 123 5.31 -11.08 14.64
C GLU A 123 6.25 -11.46 15.79
N ALA A 124 6.03 -12.61 16.43
CA ALA A 124 6.93 -13.11 17.48
C ALA A 124 8.36 -13.32 16.98
N LYS A 125 8.51 -13.85 15.76
CA LYS A 125 9.81 -14.00 15.11
C LYS A 125 10.45 -12.64 14.81
N LEU A 126 9.68 -11.71 14.26
CA LEU A 126 10.12 -10.35 13.93
C LEU A 126 10.61 -9.62 15.19
N GLU A 127 9.82 -9.60 16.26
CA GLU A 127 10.21 -8.92 17.50
C GLU A 127 11.44 -9.57 18.15
N LYS A 128 11.63 -10.88 17.99
CA LYS A 128 12.89 -11.55 18.41
C LYS A 128 14.09 -11.04 17.62
N MET A 129 13.93 -10.84 16.30
CA MET A 129 15.01 -10.31 15.44
C MET A 129 15.31 -8.85 15.78
N LEU A 130 14.28 -8.05 16.08
CA LEU A 130 14.39 -6.62 16.36
C LEU A 130 14.83 -6.31 17.80
N ARG A 131 14.81 -7.26 18.71
CA ARG A 131 15.08 -7.04 20.16
C ARG A 131 16.43 -6.40 20.46
N ARG A 132 17.44 -6.68 19.62
CA ARG A 132 18.82 -6.15 19.77
C ARG A 132 19.11 -4.99 18.83
N CYS A 133 18.07 -4.46 18.17
CA CYS A 133 18.23 -3.32 17.30
C CYS A 133 18.42 -2.03 18.13
N ASP A 134 19.25 -1.15 17.60
CA ASP A 134 19.50 0.18 18.12
C ASP A 134 18.84 1.19 17.19
N ASP A 135 17.91 1.98 17.70
CA ASP A 135 17.15 2.97 16.94
C ASP A 135 17.99 4.19 16.51
N SER A 136 19.18 4.36 17.08
CA SER A 136 20.16 5.32 16.61
C SER A 136 20.81 4.92 15.27
N ILE A 137 20.74 3.64 14.90
CA ILE A 137 21.25 3.12 13.63
C ILE A 137 20.13 3.18 12.58
N PRO A 138 20.29 3.99 11.51
CA PRO A 138 19.20 4.22 10.55
C PRO A 138 18.64 2.96 9.90
N LEU A 139 19.51 2.00 9.59
CA LEU A 139 19.08 0.74 8.97
C LEU A 139 18.26 -0.14 9.94
N HIS A 140 18.60 -0.12 11.24
CA HIS A 140 17.82 -0.81 12.26
C HIS A 140 16.42 -0.18 12.39
N LEU A 141 16.37 1.16 12.49
CA LEU A 141 15.12 1.91 12.59
C LEU A 141 14.23 1.67 11.36
N MET A 142 14.81 1.71 10.15
CA MET A 142 14.11 1.39 8.92
C MET A 142 13.53 -0.02 8.92
N SER A 143 14.30 -1.00 9.39
CA SER A 143 13.86 -2.39 9.50
C SER A 143 12.71 -2.57 10.49
N MET A 144 12.76 -1.83 11.61
CA MET A 144 11.69 -1.81 12.62
C MET A 144 10.38 -1.25 12.05
N PHE A 145 10.44 -0.10 11.38
CA PHE A 145 9.24 0.51 10.79
C PHE A 145 8.65 -0.36 9.70
N LEU A 146 9.47 -0.87 8.78
CA LEU A 146 9.03 -1.75 7.70
C LEU A 146 8.39 -3.03 8.23
N GLY A 147 9.04 -3.72 9.15
CA GLY A 147 8.55 -4.98 9.68
C GLY A 147 7.24 -4.84 10.44
N ARG A 148 7.14 -3.85 11.34
CA ARG A 148 5.92 -3.59 12.11
C ARG A 148 4.78 -3.08 11.26
N SER A 149 5.05 -2.21 10.28
CA SER A 149 4.05 -1.77 9.29
C SER A 149 3.51 -2.96 8.50
N ALA A 150 4.39 -3.90 8.08
CA ALA A 150 3.97 -5.09 7.36
C ALA A 150 3.02 -5.99 8.20
N VAL A 151 3.29 -6.16 9.51
CA VAL A 151 2.38 -6.88 10.42
C VAL A 151 1.00 -6.21 10.46
N CYS A 152 0.96 -4.89 10.62
CA CYS A 152 -0.31 -4.13 10.62
C CYS A 152 -1.06 -4.28 9.29
N GLN A 153 -0.35 -4.22 8.14
CA GLN A 153 -0.95 -4.41 6.81
C GLN A 153 -1.51 -5.83 6.62
N MET A 154 -0.80 -6.86 7.09
CA MET A 154 -1.29 -8.24 7.05
C MET A 154 -2.56 -8.41 7.90
N ARG A 155 -2.59 -7.88 9.12
CA ARG A 155 -3.77 -7.90 9.98
C ARG A 155 -4.94 -7.14 9.37
N LEU A 156 -4.69 -5.94 8.82
CA LEU A 156 -5.69 -5.16 8.11
C LEU A 156 -6.32 -5.98 6.97
N SER A 157 -5.51 -6.63 6.14
CA SER A 157 -6.00 -7.43 5.01
C SER A 157 -6.82 -8.65 5.44
N VAL A 158 -6.44 -9.31 6.54
CA VAL A 158 -7.18 -10.45 7.08
C VAL A 158 -8.53 -10.02 7.66
N LEU A 159 -8.57 -8.92 8.40
CA LEU A 159 -9.82 -8.36 8.94
C LEU A 159 -10.75 -7.87 7.83
N GLN A 160 -10.23 -7.22 6.78
CA GLN A 160 -11.02 -6.83 5.61
C GLN A 160 -11.60 -8.07 4.90
N ALA A 161 -10.80 -9.12 4.70
CA ALA A 161 -11.26 -10.37 4.10
C ALA A 161 -12.35 -11.07 4.95
N LYS A 162 -12.28 -10.98 6.30
CA LYS A 162 -13.31 -11.47 7.23
C LYS A 162 -14.65 -10.77 7.01
N GLN A 163 -14.65 -9.53 6.60
CA GLN A 163 -15.87 -8.76 6.31
C GLN A 163 -16.63 -9.27 5.06
N GLY A 164 -15.93 -9.95 4.14
CA GLY A 164 -16.58 -10.66 3.03
C GLY A 164 -17.41 -9.77 2.10
N GLY A 165 -17.00 -8.52 1.89
CA GLY A 165 -17.74 -7.55 1.06
C GLY A 165 -18.93 -6.89 1.75
N ARG A 166 -19.08 -7.03 3.07
CA ARG A 166 -20.08 -6.27 3.81
C ARG A 166 -19.81 -4.79 3.72
N HIS A 167 -20.88 -4.00 3.65
CA HIS A 167 -20.76 -2.56 3.69
C HIS A 167 -20.08 -2.11 5.00
N PHE A 168 -19.30 -1.04 4.91
CA PHE A 168 -18.57 -0.50 6.06
C PHE A 168 -19.48 -0.22 7.29
N CYS A 169 -20.71 0.22 7.04
CA CYS A 169 -21.72 0.48 8.08
C CYS A 169 -22.23 -0.77 8.80
N ASP A 170 -22.03 -1.97 8.23
CA ASP A 170 -22.54 -3.22 8.77
C ASP A 170 -21.50 -3.97 9.62
N MET A 171 -20.37 -3.30 9.91
CA MET A 171 -19.29 -3.87 10.73
C MET A 171 -19.64 -3.82 12.22
N SER A 172 -19.12 -4.80 12.98
CA SER A 172 -19.19 -4.70 14.44
C SER A 172 -18.34 -3.51 14.91
N PRO A 173 -18.75 -2.81 16.00
CA PRO A 173 -17.98 -1.69 16.53
C PRO A 173 -16.53 -2.09 16.89
N GLU A 174 -16.33 -3.33 17.39
CA GLU A 174 -15.01 -3.86 17.75
C GLU A 174 -14.13 -4.04 16.50
N ASP A 175 -14.65 -4.69 15.46
CA ASP A 175 -13.91 -4.90 14.20
C ASP A 175 -13.61 -3.55 13.53
N GLY A 176 -14.56 -2.62 13.53
CA GLY A 176 -14.38 -1.27 12.99
C GLY A 176 -13.29 -0.49 13.73
N SER A 177 -13.28 -0.55 15.07
CA SER A 177 -12.23 0.07 15.87
C SER A 177 -10.86 -0.56 15.63
N ALA A 178 -10.78 -1.88 15.58
CA ALA A 178 -9.52 -2.59 15.32
C ALA A 178 -8.93 -2.24 13.94
N LEU A 179 -9.77 -2.22 12.91
CA LEU A 179 -9.35 -1.80 11.56
C LEU A 179 -8.87 -0.34 11.53
N PHE A 180 -9.57 0.54 12.22
CA PHE A 180 -9.20 1.95 12.32
C PHE A 180 -7.85 2.13 13.01
N ASP A 181 -7.61 1.42 14.12
CA ASP A 181 -6.33 1.47 14.83
C ASP A 181 -5.17 0.97 13.97
N LEU A 182 -5.36 -0.14 13.26
CA LEU A 182 -4.37 -0.67 12.33
C LEU A 182 -4.08 0.32 11.20
N ALA A 183 -5.11 0.93 10.63
CA ALA A 183 -4.97 1.91 9.57
C ALA A 183 -4.17 3.14 10.04
N LEU A 184 -4.49 3.67 11.23
CA LEU A 184 -3.73 4.77 11.82
C LEU A 184 -2.27 4.40 12.09
N GLN A 185 -2.00 3.19 12.60
CA GLN A 185 -0.64 2.72 12.83
C GLN A 185 0.17 2.61 11.55
N ILE A 186 -0.42 2.09 10.47
CA ILE A 186 0.23 1.98 9.17
C ILE A 186 0.64 3.36 8.65
N LEU A 187 -0.28 4.33 8.70
CA LEU A 187 -0.02 5.71 8.27
C LEU A 187 1.02 6.39 9.17
N GLU A 188 1.03 6.09 10.47
CA GLU A 188 2.04 6.61 11.39
C GLU A 188 3.44 6.04 11.10
N TYR A 189 3.58 4.75 10.77
CA TYR A 189 4.87 4.18 10.34
C TYR A 189 5.35 4.81 9.02
N ASP A 190 4.44 5.03 8.07
CA ASP A 190 4.73 5.73 6.83
C ASP A 190 5.25 7.14 7.12
N ARG A 191 4.51 7.94 7.87
CA ARG A 191 4.90 9.28 8.30
C ARG A 191 6.26 9.30 8.97
N ARG A 192 6.49 8.42 9.96
CA ARG A 192 7.79 8.33 10.66
C ARG A 192 8.93 8.03 9.71
N THR A 193 8.72 7.17 8.73
CA THR A 193 9.73 6.85 7.73
C THR A 193 10.16 8.09 6.95
N TYR A 194 9.22 8.95 6.55
CA TYR A 194 9.51 10.15 5.78
C TYR A 194 10.07 11.31 6.64
N PHE A 195 9.54 11.49 7.85
CA PHE A 195 9.93 12.61 8.71
C PHE A 195 11.18 12.35 9.56
N THR A 196 11.70 11.14 9.62
CA THR A 196 12.92 10.82 10.35
C THR A 196 14.16 11.21 9.52
N PRO A 197 14.95 12.23 9.92
CA PRO A 197 16.00 12.80 9.07
C PRO A 197 17.05 11.77 8.63
N CYS A 198 17.43 10.84 9.50
CA CYS A 198 18.44 9.84 9.20
C CYS A 198 17.98 8.79 8.19
N LEU A 199 16.66 8.69 7.91
CA LEU A 199 16.09 7.77 6.94
C LEU A 199 15.99 8.36 5.53
N ARG A 200 16.22 9.65 5.32
CA ARG A 200 16.12 10.30 4.01
C ARG A 200 16.91 9.61 2.91
N GLN A 201 18.08 9.09 3.24
CA GLN A 201 18.94 8.38 2.29
C GLN A 201 18.34 7.06 1.79
N TYR A 202 17.31 6.52 2.46
CA TYR A 202 16.63 5.27 2.10
C TYR A 202 15.26 5.49 1.46
N LEU A 203 14.75 6.72 1.37
CA LEU A 203 13.41 7.02 0.84
C LEU A 203 13.23 6.57 -0.61
N TRP A 204 14.29 6.56 -1.42
CA TRP A 204 14.26 6.02 -2.78
C TRP A 204 13.76 4.56 -2.83
N HIS A 205 13.94 3.82 -1.74
CA HIS A 205 13.56 2.41 -1.64
C HIS A 205 12.08 2.21 -1.29
N VAL A 206 11.48 3.15 -0.55
CA VAL A 206 10.10 3.06 -0.07
C VAL A 206 9.14 4.04 -0.75
N GLY A 207 9.66 5.02 -1.50
CA GLY A 207 8.92 6.12 -2.07
C GLY A 207 7.75 5.74 -3.01
N ASN A 208 7.73 4.50 -3.51
CA ASN A 208 6.66 4.00 -4.38
C ASN A 208 5.63 3.11 -3.65
N THR A 209 5.49 3.25 -2.34
CA THR A 209 4.72 2.31 -1.51
C THR A 209 3.73 2.95 -0.58
N PHE A 210 3.02 3.97 -1.04
CA PHE A 210 2.00 4.58 -0.20
C PHE A 210 0.90 3.57 0.20
N PRO A 211 0.50 3.51 1.49
CA PRO A 211 -0.48 2.55 1.99
C PRO A 211 -1.93 3.00 1.73
N PHE A 212 -2.34 3.06 0.45
CA PHE A 212 -3.68 3.47 0.03
C PHE A 212 -4.82 2.81 0.82
N PRO A 213 -4.80 1.47 1.08
CA PRO A 213 -5.89 0.83 1.82
C PRO A 213 -6.08 1.41 3.22
N ALA A 214 -5.00 1.79 3.90
CA ALA A 214 -5.08 2.37 5.23
C ALA A 214 -5.73 3.77 5.18
N LEU A 215 -5.31 4.63 4.25
CA LEU A 215 -5.90 5.97 4.11
C LEU A 215 -7.38 5.90 3.71
N ILE A 216 -7.72 5.05 2.75
CA ILE A 216 -9.12 4.83 2.33
C ILE A 216 -9.97 4.38 3.52
N HIS A 217 -9.43 3.48 4.36
CA HIS A 217 -10.16 3.01 5.53
C HIS A 217 -10.42 4.14 6.55
N VAL A 218 -9.41 4.96 6.83
CA VAL A 218 -9.57 6.14 7.71
C VAL A 218 -10.61 7.11 7.14
N LEU A 219 -10.57 7.38 5.83
CA LEU A 219 -11.54 8.26 5.17
C LEU A 219 -12.97 7.71 5.20
N ASN A 220 -13.14 6.39 5.06
CA ASN A 220 -14.44 5.74 5.21
C ASN A 220 -14.95 5.88 6.66
N CYS A 221 -14.10 5.69 7.67
CA CYS A 221 -14.48 5.93 9.06
C CYS A 221 -14.97 7.37 9.28
N LEU A 222 -14.29 8.34 8.66
CA LEU A 222 -14.67 9.75 8.72
C LEU A 222 -15.99 10.00 7.97
N LEU A 223 -16.14 9.46 6.76
CA LEU A 223 -17.34 9.61 5.93
C LEU A 223 -18.60 9.10 6.63
N TYR A 224 -18.51 7.91 7.24
CA TYR A 224 -19.63 7.29 7.94
C TYR A 224 -19.69 7.65 9.43
N ARG A 225 -18.86 8.61 9.89
CA ARG A 225 -18.83 9.14 11.25
C ARG A 225 -18.60 8.07 12.32
N THR A 226 -17.87 7.04 11.98
CA THR A 226 -17.53 5.94 12.89
C THR A 226 -16.24 6.17 13.69
N ALA A 227 -15.52 7.26 13.41
CA ALA A 227 -14.30 7.64 14.12
C ALA A 227 -14.57 8.13 15.57
N GLY A 228 -15.79 8.63 15.86
CA GLY A 228 -16.19 9.12 17.17
C GLY A 228 -15.26 10.20 17.71
N GLU A 229 -14.88 10.11 18.98
CA GLU A 229 -13.98 11.09 19.64
C GLU A 229 -12.59 11.19 18.99
N ARG A 230 -12.20 10.24 18.12
CA ARG A 230 -10.92 10.23 17.41
C ARG A 230 -10.96 10.94 16.06
N GLU A 231 -12.07 11.60 15.69
CA GLU A 231 -12.23 12.29 14.41
C GLU A 231 -11.12 13.33 14.19
N GLY A 232 -10.80 14.14 15.22
CA GLY A 232 -9.72 15.12 15.13
C GLY A 232 -8.34 14.50 14.90
N GLN A 233 -8.08 13.34 15.54
CA GLN A 233 -6.84 12.59 15.29
C GLN A 233 -6.78 12.06 13.87
N ALA A 234 -7.90 11.52 13.37
CA ALA A 234 -7.98 10.99 12.02
C ALA A 234 -7.72 12.07 10.97
N TRP A 235 -8.32 13.26 11.11
CA TRP A 235 -8.07 14.39 10.22
C TRP A 235 -6.63 14.87 10.26
N THR A 236 -5.99 14.86 11.43
CA THR A 236 -4.56 15.17 11.55
C THR A 236 -3.70 14.17 10.76
N VAL A 237 -4.01 12.87 10.85
CA VAL A 237 -3.31 11.83 10.10
C VAL A 237 -3.53 11.96 8.60
N VAL A 238 -4.76 12.28 8.16
CA VAL A 238 -5.07 12.55 6.76
C VAL A 238 -4.24 13.71 6.22
N ASP A 239 -4.20 14.84 6.94
CA ASP A 239 -3.41 16.01 6.53
C ASP A 239 -1.92 15.68 6.42
N GLN A 240 -1.40 14.95 7.40
CA GLN A 240 -0.01 14.50 7.40
C GLN A 240 0.31 13.55 6.24
N ALA A 241 -0.60 12.64 5.90
CA ALA A 241 -0.43 11.74 4.75
C ALA A 241 -0.30 12.52 3.44
N TYR A 242 -1.16 13.49 3.21
CA TYR A 242 -1.07 14.37 2.02
C TYR A 242 0.19 15.27 2.04
N GLY A 243 0.60 15.75 3.21
CA GLY A 243 1.83 16.53 3.37
C GLY A 243 3.10 15.70 3.12
N THR A 244 3.06 14.42 3.46
CA THR A 244 4.16 13.46 3.23
C THR A 244 4.25 13.04 1.77
N HIS A 245 3.09 12.92 1.11
CA HIS A 245 2.90 12.42 -0.24
C HIS A 245 2.20 13.44 -1.14
N PRO A 246 2.89 14.52 -1.53
CA PRO A 246 2.30 15.57 -2.36
C PRO A 246 1.84 15.06 -3.74
N GLU A 247 2.38 13.94 -4.21
CA GLU A 247 1.95 13.25 -5.45
C GLU A 247 0.47 12.85 -5.40
N LEU A 248 -0.09 12.58 -4.23
CA LEU A 248 -1.52 12.27 -4.08
C LEU A 248 -2.44 13.42 -4.54
N ILE A 249 -1.94 14.65 -4.45
CA ILE A 249 -2.64 15.85 -4.95
C ILE A 249 -2.18 16.18 -6.38
N ASN A 250 -0.87 16.21 -6.63
CA ASN A 250 -0.28 16.69 -7.88
C ASN A 250 -0.53 15.74 -9.06
N ASP A 251 -0.65 14.44 -8.81
CA ASP A 251 -0.91 13.44 -9.83
C ASP A 251 -2.40 13.04 -9.94
N ALA A 252 -3.27 13.76 -9.24
CA ALA A 252 -4.72 13.49 -9.29
C ALA A 252 -5.30 13.58 -10.71
N ASP A 253 -4.71 14.37 -11.61
CA ASP A 253 -5.14 14.44 -13.02
C ASP A 253 -4.60 13.29 -13.87
N LYS A 254 -3.55 12.60 -13.40
CA LYS A 254 -2.87 11.54 -14.13
C LYS A 254 -3.22 10.14 -13.61
N SER A 255 -3.71 10.06 -12.36
CA SER A 255 -4.02 8.82 -11.66
C SER A 255 -5.47 8.79 -11.22
N PRO A 256 -6.31 7.89 -11.79
CA PRO A 256 -7.71 7.71 -11.37
C PRO A 256 -7.81 7.44 -9.85
N LEU A 257 -6.84 6.73 -9.28
CA LEU A 257 -6.81 6.44 -7.86
C LEU A 257 -6.61 7.69 -7.00
N CYS A 258 -5.64 8.56 -7.36
CA CYS A 258 -5.41 9.81 -6.64
C CYS A 258 -6.62 10.74 -6.75
N SER A 259 -7.27 10.77 -7.94
CA SER A 259 -8.52 11.52 -8.15
C SER A 259 -9.65 11.00 -7.26
N ALA A 260 -9.87 9.69 -7.24
CA ALA A 260 -10.89 9.05 -6.39
C ALA A 260 -10.64 9.30 -4.90
N LEU A 261 -9.37 9.19 -4.47
CA LEU A 261 -8.95 9.47 -3.09
C LEU A 261 -9.23 10.92 -2.69
N GLY A 262 -8.90 11.88 -3.56
CA GLY A 262 -9.19 13.29 -3.34
C GLY A 262 -10.69 13.56 -3.21
N ASN A 263 -11.50 12.95 -4.08
CA ASN A 263 -12.97 13.06 -4.01
C ASN A 263 -13.53 12.44 -2.72
N LEU A 264 -13.02 11.28 -2.31
CA LEU A 264 -13.40 10.64 -1.04
C LEU A 264 -13.07 11.53 0.15
N THR A 265 -11.88 12.16 0.14
CA THR A 265 -11.44 13.08 1.20
C THR A 265 -12.37 14.30 1.28
N LEU A 266 -12.70 14.93 0.13
CA LEU A 266 -13.61 16.06 0.11
C LEU A 266 -15.01 15.70 0.60
N LYS A 267 -15.50 14.53 0.21
CA LYS A 267 -16.80 14.03 0.64
C LYS A 267 -16.86 13.74 2.14
N ALA A 268 -15.84 13.09 2.69
CA ALA A 268 -15.72 12.89 4.13
C ALA A 268 -15.64 14.23 4.88
N TRP A 269 -14.93 15.20 4.31
CA TRP A 269 -14.86 16.55 4.89
C TRP A 269 -16.20 17.29 4.92
N GLU A 270 -17.02 17.14 3.90
CA GLU A 270 -18.37 17.72 3.85
C GLU A 270 -19.29 17.15 4.95
N GLN A 271 -19.06 15.90 5.38
CA GLN A 271 -19.83 15.20 6.41
C GLN A 271 -19.31 15.43 7.85
N ARG A 272 -18.18 16.13 8.02
CA ARG A 272 -17.55 16.34 9.34
C ARG A 272 -18.44 17.10 10.32
N GLU A 273 -18.10 16.98 11.62
CA GLU A 273 -18.76 17.79 12.64
C GLU A 273 -18.41 19.28 12.53
N PRO A 274 -19.37 20.18 12.84
CA PRO A 274 -19.09 21.61 12.90
C PRO A 274 -18.01 21.90 13.95
N GLY A 275 -16.98 22.69 13.58
CA GLY A 275 -15.92 23.13 14.49
C GLY A 275 -14.54 22.55 14.23
N VAL A 276 -14.39 21.56 13.37
CA VAL A 276 -13.07 21.09 12.92
C VAL A 276 -12.44 22.17 12.02
N ALA A 277 -11.26 22.65 12.39
CA ALA A 277 -10.53 23.65 11.59
C ALA A 277 -10.15 23.10 10.22
N MET A 278 -10.16 23.95 9.21
CA MET A 278 -9.76 23.59 7.85
C MET A 278 -8.32 23.07 7.85
N ILE A 279 -8.10 21.88 7.29
CA ILE A 279 -6.75 21.31 7.13
C ILE A 279 -6.17 21.69 5.75
N PRO A 280 -4.84 21.93 5.66
CA PRO A 280 -4.17 22.34 4.42
C PRO A 280 -4.45 21.43 3.22
N ALA A 281 -4.44 20.12 3.42
CA ALA A 281 -4.71 19.14 2.36
C ALA A 281 -6.10 19.36 1.72
N VAL A 282 -7.14 19.55 2.54
CA VAL A 282 -8.50 19.76 2.05
C VAL A 282 -8.61 21.09 1.31
N ALA A 283 -8.00 22.16 1.83
CA ALA A 283 -7.97 23.46 1.16
C ALA A 283 -7.38 23.35 -0.24
N THR A 284 -6.24 22.68 -0.37
CA THR A 284 -5.57 22.45 -1.67
C THR A 284 -6.42 21.60 -2.61
N LEU A 285 -7.07 20.54 -2.12
CA LEU A 285 -7.97 19.71 -2.93
C LEU A 285 -9.19 20.50 -3.43
N GLN A 286 -9.78 21.38 -2.59
CA GLN A 286 -10.88 22.24 -2.99
C GLN A 286 -10.46 23.25 -4.05
N GLU A 287 -9.30 23.90 -3.89
CA GLU A 287 -8.76 24.80 -4.89
C GLU A 287 -8.53 24.10 -6.24
N ASN A 288 -7.95 22.93 -6.23
CA ASN A 288 -7.72 22.14 -7.44
C ASN A 288 -9.05 21.75 -8.12
N ARG A 289 -10.06 21.35 -7.34
CA ARG A 289 -11.40 21.05 -7.86
C ARG A 289 -12.04 22.29 -8.53
N LEU A 290 -11.94 23.46 -7.88
CA LEU A 290 -12.47 24.73 -8.45
C LEU A 290 -11.75 25.10 -9.75
N ARG A 291 -10.42 24.99 -9.81
CA ARG A 291 -9.64 25.28 -11.03
C ARG A 291 -10.06 24.37 -12.19
N ARG A 292 -10.26 23.08 -11.95
CA ARG A 292 -10.73 22.12 -12.97
C ARG A 292 -12.11 22.49 -13.50
N THR A 293 -13.05 22.80 -12.60
CA THR A 293 -14.40 23.22 -13.00
C THR A 293 -14.36 24.47 -13.87
N GLN A 294 -13.54 25.46 -13.52
CA GLN A 294 -13.35 26.69 -14.30
C GLN A 294 -12.74 26.40 -15.68
N GLN A 295 -11.79 25.48 -15.76
CA GLN A 295 -11.13 25.10 -17.00
C GLN A 295 -12.10 24.39 -17.96
N VAL A 296 -12.88 23.43 -17.45
CA VAL A 296 -13.92 22.76 -18.25
C VAL A 296 -14.96 23.76 -18.78
N VAL A 297 -15.36 24.73 -17.96
CA VAL A 297 -16.28 25.79 -18.41
C VAL A 297 -15.64 26.69 -19.46
N ALA A 298 -14.38 27.06 -19.32
CA ALA A 298 -13.64 27.86 -20.29
C ALA A 298 -13.48 27.13 -21.64
N ASP A 299 -13.12 25.84 -21.59
CA ASP A 299 -12.98 25.02 -22.79
C ASP A 299 -14.32 24.82 -23.51
N SER A 300 -15.42 24.62 -22.78
CA SER A 300 -16.75 24.48 -23.36
C SER A 300 -17.28 25.81 -23.95
N THR A 301 -16.93 26.97 -23.38
CA THR A 301 -17.28 28.26 -23.94
C THR A 301 -16.43 28.62 -25.17
N GLY A 302 -15.16 28.22 -25.19
CA GLY A 302 -14.28 28.37 -26.35
C GLY A 302 -14.73 27.51 -27.56
N GLU A 303 -15.27 26.31 -27.33
CA GLU A 303 -15.87 25.47 -28.38
C GLU A 303 -17.16 26.05 -28.90
N LEU A 304 -17.99 26.68 -28.07
CA LEU A 304 -19.22 27.36 -28.47
C LEU A 304 -18.91 28.59 -29.32
N ASP A 305 -17.88 29.38 -28.99
CA ASP A 305 -17.44 30.52 -29.82
C ASP A 305 -16.84 30.06 -31.16
N GLY A 306 -16.10 28.95 -31.16
CA GLY A 306 -15.58 28.32 -32.38
C GLY A 306 -16.69 27.75 -33.27
N MET A 307 -17.73 27.13 -32.68
CA MET A 307 -18.91 26.66 -33.40
C MET A 307 -19.82 27.80 -33.90
N ALA A 308 -19.93 28.89 -33.15
CA ALA A 308 -20.66 30.09 -33.61
C ALA A 308 -19.97 30.73 -34.84
N ALA A 309 -18.66 30.70 -34.92
CA ALA A 309 -17.89 31.14 -36.07
C ALA A 309 -18.04 30.20 -37.31
N LEU A 310 -18.32 28.91 -37.08
CA LEU A 310 -18.58 27.91 -38.12
C LEU A 310 -20.06 27.84 -38.53
N GLN A 311 -21.00 28.23 -37.68
CA GLN A 311 -22.46 28.19 -37.93
C GLN A 311 -22.98 29.35 -38.80
N LEU A 312 -22.15 30.30 -39.15
CA LEU A 312 -22.49 31.29 -40.21
C LEU A 312 -22.46 30.67 -41.63
N SER A 313 -22.20 29.37 -41.77
CA SER A 313 -22.17 28.69 -43.07
C SER A 313 -22.99 27.40 -43.19
N GLY A 314 -23.92 27.08 -42.30
CA GLY A 314 -24.75 25.88 -42.53
C GLY A 314 -25.58 25.48 -41.31
N GLY A 315 -26.88 25.61 -41.46
CA GLY A 315 -27.83 25.21 -40.42
C GLY A 315 -27.97 23.72 -40.21
N MET A 316 -28.24 23.31 -39.01
CA MET A 316 -29.34 22.41 -38.61
C MET A 316 -29.22 21.98 -37.12
N THR A 317 -30.38 21.95 -36.54
CA THR A 317 -30.84 21.61 -35.19
C THR A 317 -30.33 20.29 -34.61
N GLY A 318 -30.03 20.29 -33.28
CA GLY A 318 -29.93 19.09 -32.45
C GLY A 318 -29.82 19.47 -31.00
N LEU A 319 -30.83 19.15 -30.23
CA LEU A 319 -30.90 19.28 -28.77
C LEU A 319 -29.72 18.54 -28.09
N VAL A 320 -29.13 19.16 -27.09
CA VAL A 320 -28.17 18.48 -26.16
C VAL A 320 -28.68 18.70 -24.75
N ASP A 321 -29.33 17.68 -24.23
CA ASP A 321 -29.37 17.38 -22.81
C ASP A 321 -28.07 16.62 -22.49
N GLY A 322 -27.30 17.12 -21.58
CA GLY A 322 -26.04 16.47 -21.17
C GLY A 322 -25.54 17.04 -19.84
N ALA A 323 -26.12 16.57 -18.73
CA ALA A 323 -25.49 16.72 -17.41
C ALA A 323 -24.18 15.95 -17.43
N ASN A 324 -23.08 16.67 -17.30
CA ASN A 324 -21.72 16.16 -17.33
C ASN A 324 -21.43 15.44 -16.01
N THR A 325 -21.74 14.13 -15.92
CA THR A 325 -21.21 13.21 -14.94
C THR A 325 -19.77 12.92 -15.37
N ALA A 326 -18.80 13.35 -14.57
CA ALA A 326 -17.41 12.99 -14.78
C ALA A 326 -17.30 11.45 -14.74
N GLU A 327 -17.13 10.85 -15.91
CA GLU A 327 -16.82 9.44 -16.04
C GLU A 327 -15.53 9.15 -15.25
N ILE A 328 -15.66 8.30 -14.23
CA ILE A 328 -14.49 7.72 -13.56
C ILE A 328 -13.87 6.79 -14.58
N GLY A 329 -12.61 7.05 -14.91
CA GLY A 329 -11.83 6.21 -15.79
C GLY A 329 -11.90 4.75 -15.36
N ASP A 330 -11.81 3.88 -16.34
CA ASP A 330 -11.94 2.41 -16.23
C ASP A 330 -11.28 1.86 -14.97
N LEU A 331 -12.08 1.50 -13.96
CA LEU A 331 -11.65 0.91 -12.69
C LEU A 331 -10.99 -0.46 -12.88
N SER A 332 -11.14 -1.08 -14.07
CA SER A 332 -10.45 -2.32 -14.44
C SER A 332 -8.93 -2.14 -14.53
N ALA A 333 -8.45 -0.91 -14.68
CA ALA A 333 -7.02 -0.59 -14.66
C ALA A 333 -6.41 -0.57 -13.26
N LEU A 334 -7.23 -0.62 -12.20
CA LEU A 334 -6.73 -0.69 -10.83
C LEU A 334 -6.20 -2.09 -10.50
N PRO A 335 -5.13 -2.20 -9.68
CA PRO A 335 -4.64 -3.48 -9.20
C PRO A 335 -5.76 -4.32 -8.56
N ILE A 336 -5.79 -5.62 -8.83
CA ILE A 336 -6.86 -6.55 -8.37
C ILE A 336 -7.07 -6.48 -6.86
N TRP A 337 -6.02 -6.25 -6.07
CA TRP A 337 -6.10 -6.08 -4.62
C TRP A 337 -6.82 -4.78 -4.19
N MET A 338 -6.85 -3.77 -5.05
CA MET A 338 -7.65 -2.56 -4.86
C MET A 338 -9.11 -2.79 -5.26
N GLN A 339 -9.35 -3.53 -6.34
CA GLN A 339 -10.71 -3.86 -6.80
C GLN A 339 -11.46 -4.71 -5.77
N ALA A 340 -10.76 -5.65 -5.12
CA ALA A 340 -11.35 -6.58 -4.17
C ALA A 340 -11.70 -5.99 -2.80
N ASN A 341 -11.11 -4.84 -2.42
CA ASN A 341 -11.23 -4.29 -1.06
C ASN A 341 -11.95 -2.95 -0.99
N ILE A 342 -12.39 -2.40 -2.11
CA ILE A 342 -13.10 -1.12 -2.16
C ILE A 342 -14.43 -1.38 -2.87
N ASP A 343 -15.53 -1.22 -2.16
CA ASP A 343 -16.85 -1.21 -2.79
C ASP A 343 -17.06 0.13 -3.50
N TRP A 344 -16.52 0.20 -4.72
CA TRP A 344 -16.64 1.37 -5.58
C TRP A 344 -18.09 1.68 -5.97
N GLY A 345 -18.97 0.65 -5.99
CA GLY A 345 -20.38 0.79 -6.34
C GLY A 345 -21.21 1.43 -5.23
N SER A 346 -20.75 1.40 -3.99
CA SER A 346 -21.45 2.02 -2.86
C SER A 346 -21.05 3.47 -2.62
N LEU A 347 -20.07 4.01 -3.36
CA LEU A 347 -19.72 5.43 -3.27
C LEU A 347 -20.79 6.24 -4.00
N PRO A 348 -21.67 7.00 -3.31
CA PRO A 348 -22.71 7.77 -3.96
C PRO A 348 -22.08 8.85 -4.86
N GLY A 349 -22.45 8.87 -6.12
CA GLY A 349 -21.91 9.76 -7.15
C GLY A 349 -20.88 9.10 -8.09
N LEU A 350 -20.73 7.78 -7.98
CA LEU A 350 -20.02 6.88 -8.89
C LEU A 350 -21.07 6.00 -9.60
N GLU A 351 -21.92 6.60 -10.43
CA GLU A 351 -22.73 5.81 -11.37
C GLU A 351 -21.78 5.32 -12.48
N MET A 352 -21.66 3.97 -12.60
CA MET A 352 -20.97 3.31 -13.70
C MET A 352 -21.77 3.39 -14.97
#